data_a7630d2b8741fb4a3bb201e64c9d1263
#
_entry.id   a7630d2b8741fb4a3bb201e64c9d1263
#
_cell.length_a   1.000
_cell.length_b   1.000
_cell.length_c   1.000
_cell.angle_alpha   90.00
_cell.angle_beta   90.00
_cell.angle_gamma   90.00
#
_symmetry.space_group_name_H-M   'P 1'
#
loop_
_entity.id
_entity.type
_entity.pdbx_description
1 polymer ?
#
loop_
_entity_poly.entity_id
_entity_poly.type
_entity_poly.pdbx_seq_one_letter_code
_entity_poly.pdbx_strand_id
1 'polypeptide(L)'
;MTLFGRIKTVAPVWNGDTVNPQSVLEKQREHKPTSTIQNIAASELSRQSDQVHGRSNITESLADLAIQQTARWFFKQQNTDGHWRGPLEGDTILESEYLLICGWAGRLDQSTMSGCSKRILDQQLPDGGWAIYPGGDVDPSASVKAYLALKMCGYDSELEPLKRARVAIAKAGGPWTVNSFTRFYLALLGQISYSDCPAVPPEMILLPDWFPISLHRVSAWSRTMIVPLSLIWSFKPVRTLPKERGIHELFEDCTPAMKKRPIGGNDGWSRFFRLVDHVIKVVDNLGVRPLRRRAVMACREWMLQRFRDSDGLGAIFPPIVWSIVALRAMGCGDNSAEVAECWKQLEGLIEHPDDETIRIEPCRSPVWDTAIVLRGLAEIASPAVDSSKSLTNAVDWLLAREVRFAGDWSRRVQAVPSGWCFE
;
A
#
# COMPACT_ATOMS: atom_id res chain seq x y z
N MET A 1 -38.64 0.92 -8.74
CA MET A 1 -39.05 1.44 -7.44
C MET A 1 -37.84 1.40 -6.53
N THR A 2 -37.37 2.56 -6.21
CA THR A 2 -36.53 3.07 -5.11
C THR A 2 -35.59 2.09 -4.39
N LEU A 3 -34.44 1.80 -5.00
CA LEU A 3 -33.25 1.22 -4.34
C LEU A 3 -32.12 2.26 -4.16
N PHE A 4 -32.45 3.55 -4.40
CA PHE A 4 -31.56 4.69 -4.16
C PHE A 4 -32.22 5.63 -3.15
N GLY A 5 -32.57 5.08 -1.96
CA GLY A 5 -32.80 5.92 -0.81
C GLY A 5 -31.55 6.73 -0.52
N ARG A 6 -31.68 8.05 -0.31
CA ARG A 6 -30.61 8.89 0.23
C ARG A 6 -29.99 8.17 1.40
N ILE A 7 -28.72 7.76 1.27
CA ILE A 7 -27.93 7.33 2.41
C ILE A 7 -27.91 8.54 3.35
N LYS A 8 -28.70 8.48 4.41
CA LYS A 8 -28.57 9.42 5.51
C LYS A 8 -27.15 9.25 6.02
N THR A 9 -26.37 10.30 5.93
CA THR A 9 -25.12 10.42 6.67
C THR A 9 -25.45 10.24 8.14
N VAL A 10 -25.34 9.00 8.63
CA VAL A 10 -25.27 8.74 10.06
C VAL A 10 -23.92 9.28 10.45
N ALA A 11 -23.88 10.41 11.13
CA ALA A 11 -22.69 10.90 11.77
C ALA A 11 -22.34 9.87 12.88
N PRO A 12 -21.33 9.04 12.71
CA PRO A 12 -20.96 8.10 13.76
C PRO A 12 -20.29 8.91 14.87
N VAL A 13 -20.70 8.63 16.09
CA VAL A 13 -20.00 9.09 17.28
C VAL A 13 -18.56 8.58 17.19
N TRP A 14 -17.60 9.48 17.22
CA TRP A 14 -16.19 9.16 17.28
C TRP A 14 -15.89 8.65 18.70
N ASN A 15 -15.91 7.34 18.91
CA ASN A 15 -15.50 6.68 20.16
C ASN A 15 -14.02 6.29 20.05
N GLY A 16 -13.14 7.21 19.70
CA GLY A 16 -11.71 6.94 19.66
C GLY A 16 -11.08 7.29 21.00
N ASP A 17 -10.68 6.29 21.76
CA ASP A 17 -9.70 6.50 22.82
C ASP A 17 -8.45 7.12 22.19
N THR A 18 -7.92 8.16 22.82
CA THR A 18 -6.69 8.81 22.36
C THR A 18 -5.50 7.97 22.76
N VAL A 19 -4.60 7.66 21.81
CA VAL A 19 -3.25 7.21 22.17
C VAL A 19 -2.65 8.30 23.07
N ASN A 20 -1.96 7.93 24.14
CA ASN A 20 -1.17 8.90 24.88
C ASN A 20 0.09 9.25 24.07
N PRO A 21 0.12 10.38 23.33
CA PRO A 21 1.23 10.67 22.41
C PRO A 21 2.56 10.86 23.14
N GLN A 22 2.51 11.30 24.41
CA GLN A 22 3.71 11.53 25.20
C GLN A 22 4.43 10.21 25.54
N SER A 23 3.70 9.14 25.82
CA SER A 23 4.31 7.84 26.14
C SER A 23 5.06 7.23 24.96
N VAL A 24 4.61 7.48 23.72
CA VAL A 24 5.30 7.01 22.49
C VAL A 24 6.55 7.84 22.24
N LEU A 25 6.49 9.17 22.44
CA LEU A 25 7.62 10.08 22.24
C LEU A 25 8.71 9.95 23.31
N GLU A 26 8.35 9.63 24.56
CA GLU A 26 9.30 9.37 25.64
C GLU A 26 10.13 8.11 25.39
N LYS A 27 9.47 7.01 24.92
CA LYS A 27 10.17 5.77 24.55
C LYS A 27 11.16 5.93 23.39
N GLN A 28 10.93 6.87 22.46
CA GLN A 28 11.86 7.15 21.36
C GLN A 28 13.20 7.76 21.83
N ARG A 29 13.23 8.47 22.96
CA ARG A 29 14.45 9.08 23.48
C ARG A 29 15.43 8.05 24.09
N GLU A 30 14.96 6.85 24.44
CA GLU A 30 15.76 5.81 25.10
C GLU A 30 16.38 4.79 24.14
N HIS A 31 15.94 4.72 22.88
CA HIS A 31 16.45 3.73 21.91
C HIS A 31 17.53 4.33 21.01
N LYS A 32 18.80 4.04 21.34
CA LYS A 32 19.92 4.08 20.39
C LYS A 32 19.91 2.80 19.56
N PRO A 33 20.11 2.83 18.22
CA PRO A 33 20.16 1.62 17.42
C PRO A 33 21.27 0.70 17.90
N THR A 34 20.91 -0.52 18.21
CA THR A 34 21.84 -1.54 18.69
C THR A 34 22.66 -2.07 17.50
N SER A 35 23.90 -1.63 17.39
CA SER A 35 24.91 -2.03 16.39
C SER A 35 25.45 -3.44 16.64
N THR A 36 24.61 -4.43 16.92
CA THR A 36 25.06 -5.77 17.31
C THR A 36 25.56 -6.61 16.14
N ILE A 37 25.05 -6.41 14.94
CA ILE A 37 25.48 -7.22 13.76
C ILE A 37 26.82 -6.72 13.18
N GLN A 38 27.09 -5.42 13.21
CA GLN A 38 28.37 -4.89 12.72
C GLN A 38 29.55 -5.18 13.66
N ASN A 39 29.30 -5.33 14.96
CA ASN A 39 30.39 -5.57 15.93
C ASN A 39 30.84 -7.03 16.01
N ILE A 40 29.99 -8.00 15.67
CA ILE A 40 30.37 -9.43 15.64
C ILE A 40 31.25 -9.71 14.43
N ALA A 41 30.93 -9.17 13.27
CA ALA A 41 31.77 -9.34 12.06
C ALA A 41 33.13 -8.65 12.17
N ALA A 42 33.19 -7.47 12.80
CA ALA A 42 34.44 -6.72 12.95
C ALA A 42 35.40 -7.32 13.99
N SER A 43 34.90 -7.95 15.05
CA SER A 43 35.72 -8.55 16.10
C SER A 43 36.36 -9.90 15.70
N GLU A 44 35.74 -10.66 14.81
CA GLU A 44 36.29 -11.89 14.25
C GLU A 44 37.28 -11.63 13.10
N LEU A 45 37.06 -10.58 12.30
CA LEU A 45 37.94 -10.15 11.23
C LEU A 45 39.28 -9.58 11.74
N SER A 46 39.34 -8.95 12.92
CA SER A 46 40.57 -8.37 13.46
C SER A 46 41.53 -9.38 14.08
N ARG A 47 41.10 -10.61 14.38
CA ARG A 47 41.94 -11.66 15.00
C ARG A 47 42.71 -12.53 14.00
N GLN A 48 42.48 -12.39 12.70
CA GLN A 48 43.10 -13.19 11.64
C GLN A 48 44.05 -12.43 10.70
N SER A 49 44.40 -11.15 11.02
CA SER A 49 45.16 -10.30 10.08
C SER A 49 46.69 -10.49 10.05
N ASP A 50 47.30 -11.45 10.75
CA ASP A 50 48.73 -11.54 10.91
C ASP A 50 49.42 -12.70 10.15
N GLN A 51 48.90 -13.13 8.97
CA GLN A 51 49.72 -13.97 8.07
C GLN A 51 49.50 -13.59 6.60
N VAL A 52 50.41 -12.83 6.05
CA VAL A 52 50.48 -12.41 4.64
C VAL A 52 51.10 -13.54 3.82
N HIS A 53 50.26 -14.32 3.11
CA HIS A 53 50.53 -14.99 1.81
C HIS A 53 49.29 -15.81 1.40
N GLY A 54 48.23 -15.18 0.98
CA GLY A 54 47.04 -15.92 0.55
C GLY A 54 45.75 -15.09 0.44
N ARG A 55 45.86 -13.81 0.07
CA ARG A 55 44.62 -12.93 0.00
C ARG A 55 43.52 -13.48 -0.89
N SER A 56 43.82 -14.18 -1.97
CA SER A 56 42.83 -14.79 -2.85
C SER A 56 42.14 -15.99 -2.20
N ASN A 57 42.86 -16.90 -1.60
CA ASN A 57 42.31 -18.11 -0.98
C ASN A 57 41.49 -17.81 0.29
N ILE A 58 41.88 -16.78 1.06
CA ILE A 58 41.14 -16.37 2.26
C ILE A 58 39.82 -15.75 1.87
N THR A 59 39.80 -14.94 0.82
CA THR A 59 38.58 -14.29 0.32
C THR A 59 37.59 -15.31 -0.26
N GLU A 60 38.05 -16.29 -1.02
CA GLU A 60 37.27 -17.42 -1.51
C GLU A 60 36.69 -18.25 -0.36
N SER A 61 37.51 -18.59 0.64
CA SER A 61 37.08 -19.34 1.82
C SER A 61 36.01 -18.59 2.65
N LEU A 62 36.12 -17.27 2.79
CA LEU A 62 35.09 -16.45 3.47
C LEU A 62 33.79 -16.36 2.68
N ALA A 63 33.87 -16.26 1.35
CA ALA A 63 32.71 -16.28 0.48
C ALA A 63 31.97 -17.63 0.56
N ASP A 64 32.71 -18.74 0.50
CA ASP A 64 32.14 -20.08 0.62
C ASP A 64 31.46 -20.30 1.98
N LEU A 65 32.07 -19.82 3.05
CA LEU A 65 31.48 -19.88 4.39
C LEU A 65 30.18 -19.07 4.45
N ALA A 66 30.15 -17.84 3.89
CA ALA A 66 28.97 -17.00 3.83
C ALA A 66 27.85 -17.66 3.01
N ILE A 67 28.17 -18.24 1.86
CA ILE A 67 27.24 -18.99 1.00
C ILE A 67 26.64 -20.16 1.78
N GLN A 68 27.45 -20.97 2.45
CA GLN A 68 26.98 -22.12 3.22
C GLN A 68 26.09 -21.71 4.40
N GLN A 69 26.43 -20.63 5.12
CA GLN A 69 25.62 -20.11 6.22
C GLN A 69 24.29 -19.60 5.71
N THR A 70 24.29 -18.86 4.60
CA THR A 70 23.08 -18.35 3.95
C THR A 70 22.17 -19.49 3.47
N ALA A 71 22.74 -20.51 2.82
CA ALA A 71 21.99 -21.68 2.38
C ALA A 71 21.33 -22.40 3.57
N ARG A 72 22.07 -22.64 4.65
CA ARG A 72 21.52 -23.25 5.88
C ARG A 72 20.40 -22.40 6.49
N TRP A 73 20.53 -21.08 6.44
CA TRP A 73 19.50 -20.18 6.92
C TRP A 73 18.22 -20.31 6.06
N PHE A 74 18.33 -20.29 4.73
CA PHE A 74 17.17 -20.48 3.86
C PHE A 74 16.47 -21.81 4.10
N PHE A 75 17.21 -22.93 4.24
CA PHE A 75 16.58 -24.22 4.53
C PHE A 75 15.81 -24.22 5.86
N LYS A 76 16.27 -23.46 6.86
CA LYS A 76 15.52 -23.30 8.13
C LYS A 76 14.29 -22.42 8.00
N GLN A 77 14.26 -21.49 7.03
CA GLN A 77 13.14 -20.59 6.79
C GLN A 77 12.09 -21.18 5.84
N GLN A 78 12.32 -22.36 5.27
CA GLN A 78 11.36 -23.00 4.40
C GLN A 78 10.08 -23.35 5.16
N ASN A 79 8.93 -22.97 4.63
CA ASN A 79 7.64 -23.35 5.17
C ASN A 79 7.40 -24.86 5.02
N THR A 80 6.52 -25.41 5.85
CA THR A 80 6.25 -26.86 5.89
C THR A 80 5.69 -27.41 4.60
N ASP A 81 5.05 -26.59 3.77
CA ASP A 81 4.51 -26.94 2.46
C ASP A 81 5.54 -26.77 1.31
N GLY A 82 6.76 -26.30 1.61
CA GLY A 82 7.86 -26.25 0.67
C GLY A 82 8.22 -24.87 0.13
N HIS A 83 7.41 -23.82 0.36
CA HIS A 83 7.70 -22.49 -0.16
C HIS A 83 8.58 -21.65 0.79
N TRP A 84 9.13 -20.58 0.24
CA TRP A 84 9.72 -19.48 1.00
C TRP A 84 8.90 -18.21 0.83
N ARG A 85 8.86 -17.42 1.88
CA ARG A 85 8.27 -16.08 1.88
C ARG A 85 9.18 -15.14 2.67
N GLY A 86 9.65 -14.09 2.03
CA GLY A 86 10.30 -12.96 2.67
C GLY A 86 9.32 -11.87 3.01
N PRO A 87 9.43 -11.21 4.18
CA PRO A 87 8.61 -10.05 4.48
C PRO A 87 9.00 -8.89 3.55
N LEU A 88 7.99 -8.27 2.90
CA LEU A 88 8.19 -7.06 2.10
C LEU A 88 8.07 -5.83 2.98
N GLU A 89 9.11 -5.00 2.98
CA GLU A 89 9.11 -3.75 3.70
C GLU A 89 8.66 -2.61 2.77
N GLY A 90 7.51 -2.01 3.10
CA GLY A 90 7.05 -0.78 2.48
C GLY A 90 7.56 0.46 3.21
N ASP A 91 7.18 1.63 2.69
CA ASP A 91 7.34 2.91 3.36
C ASP A 91 6.16 3.20 4.32
N THR A 92 6.21 4.32 5.05
CA THR A 92 5.14 4.74 5.98
C THR A 92 3.79 5.04 5.32
N ILE A 93 3.70 4.99 4.01
CA ILE A 93 2.45 5.18 3.27
C ILE A 93 1.43 4.13 3.70
N LEU A 94 1.86 2.88 3.86
CA LEU A 94 0.96 1.76 4.15
C LEU A 94 0.41 1.83 5.57
N GLU A 95 1.23 2.10 6.57
CA GLU A 95 0.76 2.31 7.95
C GLU A 95 -0.17 3.52 8.04
N SER A 96 0.18 4.60 7.32
CA SER A 96 -0.67 5.80 7.24
C SER A 96 -2.01 5.47 6.59
N GLU A 97 -2.03 4.81 5.44
CA GLU A 97 -3.25 4.44 4.73
C GLU A 97 -4.10 3.44 5.51
N TYR A 98 -3.47 2.51 6.24
CA TYR A 98 -4.17 1.57 7.12
C TYR A 98 -4.88 2.31 8.27
N LEU A 99 -4.23 3.26 8.92
CA LEU A 99 -4.87 4.11 9.92
C LEU A 99 -6.02 4.91 9.31
N LEU A 100 -5.85 5.49 8.11
CA LEU A 100 -6.88 6.27 7.43
C LEU A 100 -8.12 5.43 7.10
N ILE A 101 -7.93 4.20 6.59
CA ILE A 101 -9.08 3.31 6.29
C ILE A 101 -9.74 2.79 7.56
N CYS A 102 -8.99 2.41 8.59
CA CYS A 102 -9.55 2.02 9.88
C CYS A 102 -10.34 3.17 10.52
N GLY A 103 -9.82 4.40 10.47
CA GLY A 103 -10.52 5.59 10.93
C GLY A 103 -11.79 5.87 10.15
N TRP A 104 -11.75 5.80 8.83
CA TRP A 104 -12.94 5.94 7.99
C TRP A 104 -13.97 4.84 8.27
N ALA A 105 -13.52 3.61 8.48
CA ALA A 105 -14.39 2.48 8.77
C ALA A 105 -14.93 2.47 10.22
N GLY A 106 -14.32 3.21 11.15
CA GLY A 106 -14.66 3.16 12.58
C GLY A 106 -14.09 1.94 13.29
N ARG A 107 -12.96 1.42 12.82
CA ARG A 107 -12.29 0.22 13.34
C ARG A 107 -10.92 0.53 13.98
N LEU A 108 -10.65 1.78 14.31
CA LEU A 108 -9.45 2.14 15.05
C LEU A 108 -9.53 1.61 16.48
N ASP A 109 -8.55 0.83 16.87
CA ASP A 109 -8.29 0.41 18.25
C ASP A 109 -6.94 0.96 18.74
N GLN A 110 -6.72 0.88 20.07
CA GLN A 110 -5.55 1.45 20.72
C GLN A 110 -4.24 0.80 20.25
N SER A 111 -4.23 -0.51 20.05
CA SER A 111 -3.03 -1.25 19.61
C SER A 111 -2.62 -0.84 18.20
N THR A 112 -3.57 -0.82 17.27
CA THR A 112 -3.37 -0.37 15.88
C THR A 112 -2.88 1.07 15.83
N MET A 113 -3.52 1.98 16.58
CA MET A 113 -3.10 3.39 16.65
C MET A 113 -1.66 3.52 17.16
N SER A 114 -1.33 2.83 18.27
CA SER A 114 0.01 2.92 18.86
C SER A 114 1.08 2.33 17.95
N GLY A 115 0.89 1.11 17.46
CA GLY A 115 1.89 0.39 16.68
C GLY A 115 2.19 1.05 15.33
N CYS A 116 1.16 1.49 14.60
CA CYS A 116 1.34 2.20 13.33
C CYS A 116 1.92 3.61 13.56
N SER A 117 1.46 4.36 14.58
CA SER A 117 1.99 5.68 14.86
C SER A 117 3.46 5.64 15.25
N LYS A 118 3.87 4.64 16.05
CA LYS A 118 5.28 4.45 16.39
C LYS A 118 6.12 4.24 15.13
N ARG A 119 5.69 3.34 14.26
CA ARG A 119 6.38 3.07 12.99
C ARG A 119 6.48 4.33 12.12
N ILE A 120 5.41 5.10 11.98
CA ILE A 120 5.40 6.35 11.23
C ILE A 120 6.42 7.36 11.82
N LEU A 121 6.43 7.53 13.13
CA LEU A 121 7.35 8.45 13.80
C LEU A 121 8.81 8.02 13.70
N ASP A 122 9.10 6.70 13.78
CA ASP A 122 10.45 6.14 13.66
C ASP A 122 11.04 6.37 12.26
N GLN A 123 10.21 6.47 11.23
CA GLN A 123 10.62 6.72 9.85
C GLN A 123 10.61 8.19 9.43
N GLN A 124 10.32 9.12 10.36
CA GLN A 124 10.37 10.53 10.04
C GLN A 124 11.80 10.98 9.70
N LEU A 125 11.96 11.62 8.54
CA LEU A 125 13.24 12.14 8.09
C LEU A 125 13.76 13.29 8.97
N PRO A 126 15.06 13.55 8.98
CA PRO A 126 15.65 14.69 9.72
C PRO A 126 15.02 16.03 9.37
N ASP A 127 14.63 16.25 8.12
CA ASP A 127 13.92 17.47 7.66
C ASP A 127 12.43 17.51 8.04
N GLY A 128 11.91 16.48 8.70
CA GLY A 128 10.57 16.45 9.27
C GLY A 128 9.49 15.83 8.41
N GLY A 129 9.75 15.53 7.14
CA GLY A 129 8.80 14.83 6.25
C GLY A 129 9.01 13.32 6.22
N TRP A 130 8.39 12.66 5.23
CA TRP A 130 8.56 11.23 4.95
C TRP A 130 8.86 11.00 3.47
N ALA A 131 9.72 10.03 3.20
CA ALA A 131 10.05 9.56 1.86
C ALA A 131 9.17 8.38 1.45
N ILE A 132 9.20 8.00 0.16
CA ILE A 132 8.55 6.80 -0.38
C ILE A 132 9.49 5.60 -0.50
N TYR A 133 10.76 5.77 -0.13
CA TYR A 133 11.75 4.69 -0.03
C TYR A 133 12.90 5.12 0.90
N PRO A 134 13.63 4.16 1.52
CA PRO A 134 14.74 4.48 2.41
C PRO A 134 15.82 5.33 1.73
N GLY A 135 16.18 6.46 2.34
CA GLY A 135 17.17 7.41 1.78
C GLY A 135 16.65 8.34 0.70
N GLY A 136 15.36 8.32 0.41
CA GLY A 136 14.71 9.26 -0.53
C GLY A 136 14.47 10.64 0.09
N ASP A 137 14.14 11.59 -0.79
CA ASP A 137 13.72 12.94 -0.40
C ASP A 137 12.30 12.95 0.18
N VAL A 138 11.93 14.06 0.84
CA VAL A 138 10.56 14.29 1.33
C VAL A 138 9.55 14.21 0.19
N ASP A 139 8.64 13.25 0.27
CA ASP A 139 7.50 13.15 -0.65
C ASP A 139 6.26 13.82 -0.03
N PRO A 140 5.59 14.74 -0.74
CA PRO A 140 4.43 15.44 -0.21
C PRO A 140 3.23 14.51 0.05
N SER A 141 3.04 13.45 -0.74
CA SER A 141 1.92 12.52 -0.59
C SER A 141 2.10 11.62 0.64
N ALA A 142 3.32 11.10 0.84
CA ALA A 142 3.69 10.35 2.02
C ALA A 142 3.54 11.22 3.27
N SER A 143 4.10 12.44 3.24
CA SER A 143 4.13 13.36 4.38
C SER A 143 2.72 13.83 4.79
N VAL A 144 1.86 14.18 3.85
CA VAL A 144 0.47 14.58 4.15
C VAL A 144 -0.35 13.42 4.72
N LYS A 145 -0.18 12.20 4.21
CA LYS A 145 -0.87 11.02 4.76
C LYS A 145 -0.39 10.67 6.16
N ALA A 146 0.93 10.69 6.40
CA ALA A 146 1.51 10.44 7.71
C ALA A 146 1.04 11.50 8.73
N TYR A 147 1.07 12.77 8.35
CA TYR A 147 0.57 13.87 9.18
C TYR A 147 -0.91 13.69 9.54
N LEU A 148 -1.78 13.40 8.55
CA LEU A 148 -3.21 13.18 8.78
C LEU A 148 -3.45 11.94 9.67
N ALA A 149 -2.73 10.84 9.45
CA ALA A 149 -2.84 9.63 10.26
C ALA A 149 -2.47 9.89 11.73
N LEU A 150 -1.37 10.59 11.99
CA LEU A 150 -0.97 10.98 13.34
C LEU A 150 -2.01 11.91 13.99
N LYS A 151 -2.50 12.94 13.29
CA LYS A 151 -3.58 13.82 13.77
C LYS A 151 -4.83 13.02 14.13
N MET A 152 -5.19 12.05 13.30
CA MET A 152 -6.34 11.18 13.50
C MET A 152 -6.17 10.30 14.74
N CYS A 153 -4.95 9.85 15.04
CA CYS A 153 -4.59 9.16 16.27
C CYS A 153 -4.50 10.07 17.51
N GLY A 154 -4.66 11.40 17.37
CA GLY A 154 -4.74 12.34 18.47
C GLY A 154 -3.44 13.07 18.79
N TYR A 155 -2.44 13.00 17.92
CA TYR A 155 -1.24 13.79 18.06
C TYR A 155 -1.57 15.27 17.80
N ASP A 156 -1.13 16.14 18.72
CA ASP A 156 -1.33 17.59 18.60
C ASP A 156 -0.41 18.16 17.52
N SER A 157 -0.92 19.11 16.71
CA SER A 157 -0.12 19.83 15.70
C SER A 157 1.09 20.58 16.29
N GLU A 158 1.05 20.90 17.59
CA GLU A 158 2.13 21.59 18.30
C GLU A 158 3.24 20.67 18.79
N LEU A 159 3.09 19.35 18.68
CA LEU A 159 4.18 18.40 18.95
C LEU A 159 5.31 18.55 17.93
N GLU A 160 6.54 18.42 18.39
CA GLU A 160 7.73 18.66 17.58
C GLU A 160 7.77 17.86 16.24
N PRO A 161 7.42 16.56 16.21
CA PRO A 161 7.37 15.84 14.94
C PRO A 161 6.38 16.45 13.94
N LEU A 162 5.19 16.90 14.41
CA LEU A 162 4.17 17.47 13.54
C LEU A 162 4.53 18.91 13.10
N LYS A 163 5.16 19.70 13.95
CA LYS A 163 5.71 21.02 13.56
C LYS A 163 6.74 20.89 12.44
N ARG A 164 7.69 19.97 12.58
CA ARG A 164 8.70 19.71 11.55
C ARG A 164 8.04 19.22 10.26
N ALA A 165 7.06 18.30 10.36
CA ALA A 165 6.31 17.80 9.22
C ALA A 165 5.56 18.92 8.48
N ARG A 166 4.92 19.83 9.19
CA ARG A 166 4.22 20.99 8.62
C ARG A 166 5.17 21.86 7.79
N VAL A 167 6.35 22.16 8.33
CA VAL A 167 7.38 22.92 7.62
C VAL A 167 7.87 22.17 6.37
N ALA A 168 8.13 20.86 6.49
CA ALA A 168 8.58 20.03 5.38
C ALA A 168 7.53 19.95 4.27
N ILE A 169 6.25 19.74 4.61
CA ILE A 169 5.13 19.72 3.67
C ILE A 169 5.00 21.07 2.94
N ALA A 170 5.06 22.18 3.66
CA ALA A 170 4.99 23.52 3.06
C ALA A 170 6.15 23.74 2.08
N LYS A 171 7.39 23.36 2.45
CA LYS A 171 8.58 23.42 1.58
C LYS A 171 8.46 22.55 0.35
N ALA A 172 7.83 21.36 0.45
CA ALA A 172 7.56 20.45 -0.66
C ALA A 172 6.43 20.94 -1.60
N GLY A 173 5.81 22.09 -1.31
CA GLY A 173 4.79 22.72 -2.14
C GLY A 173 3.37 22.62 -1.60
N GLY A 174 3.21 22.12 -0.37
CA GLY A 174 1.96 22.07 0.37
C GLY A 174 1.04 20.89 -0.02
N PRO A 175 -0.13 20.75 0.67
CA PRO A 175 -1.03 19.62 0.51
C PRO A 175 -1.72 19.55 -0.86
N TRP A 176 -1.63 20.58 -1.69
CA TRP A 176 -2.17 20.55 -3.05
C TRP A 176 -1.27 19.86 -4.07
N THR A 177 -0.02 19.57 -3.74
CA THR A 177 0.93 18.87 -4.62
C THR A 177 0.84 17.35 -4.54
N VAL A 178 0.01 16.83 -3.65
CA VAL A 178 -0.19 15.38 -3.46
C VAL A 178 -0.75 14.70 -4.71
N ASN A 179 -0.44 13.43 -4.86
CA ASN A 179 -0.90 12.59 -5.95
C ASN A 179 -2.42 12.30 -5.89
N SER A 180 -2.94 11.71 -6.95
CA SER A 180 -4.37 11.40 -7.07
C SER A 180 -4.91 10.49 -5.98
N PHE A 181 -4.15 9.47 -5.57
CA PHE A 181 -4.58 8.54 -4.53
C PHE A 181 -4.71 9.22 -3.17
N THR A 182 -3.73 10.04 -2.80
CA THR A 182 -3.80 10.85 -1.57
C THR A 182 -5.01 11.78 -1.57
N ARG A 183 -5.37 12.38 -2.72
CA ARG A 183 -6.58 13.21 -2.84
C ARG A 183 -7.85 12.41 -2.54
N PHE A 184 -7.94 11.15 -2.98
CA PHE A 184 -9.09 10.31 -2.64
C PHE A 184 -9.18 10.04 -1.13
N TYR A 185 -8.07 9.77 -0.43
CA TYR A 185 -8.08 9.65 1.03
C TYR A 185 -8.50 10.96 1.72
N LEU A 186 -7.99 12.09 1.25
CA LEU A 186 -8.38 13.40 1.79
C LEU A 186 -9.86 13.69 1.58
N ALA A 187 -10.41 13.37 0.40
CA ALA A 187 -11.83 13.54 0.12
C ALA A 187 -12.71 12.57 0.93
N LEU A 188 -12.26 11.32 1.08
CA LEU A 188 -12.92 10.28 1.88
C LEU A 188 -13.09 10.72 3.35
N LEU A 189 -12.09 11.43 3.88
CA LEU A 189 -12.07 11.94 5.27
C LEU A 189 -12.53 13.40 5.40
N GLY A 190 -13.09 13.99 4.33
CA GLY A 190 -13.68 15.33 4.35
C GLY A 190 -12.68 16.48 4.43
N GLN A 191 -11.40 16.25 4.12
CA GLN A 191 -10.35 17.28 4.14
C GLN A 191 -10.36 18.13 2.85
N ILE A 192 -10.78 17.57 1.73
CA ILE A 192 -10.99 18.25 0.45
C ILE A 192 -12.30 17.79 -0.19
N SER A 193 -12.73 18.47 -1.25
CA SER A 193 -13.90 18.04 -2.03
C SER A 193 -13.53 16.96 -3.05
N TYR A 194 -14.46 16.07 -3.39
CA TYR A 194 -14.31 15.16 -4.53
C TYR A 194 -14.16 15.87 -5.87
N SER A 195 -14.54 17.16 -5.97
CA SER A 195 -14.26 17.99 -7.14
C SER A 195 -12.76 18.19 -7.37
N ASP A 196 -11.95 18.09 -6.31
CA ASP A 196 -10.49 18.21 -6.35
C ASP A 196 -9.78 16.89 -6.67
N CYS A 197 -10.52 15.77 -6.70
CA CYS A 197 -10.03 14.48 -7.17
C CYS A 197 -10.18 14.37 -8.69
N PRO A 198 -9.35 13.56 -9.37
CA PRO A 198 -9.57 13.25 -10.78
C PRO A 198 -10.89 12.49 -10.98
N ALA A 199 -11.58 12.75 -12.09
CA ALA A 199 -12.77 12.02 -12.44
C ALA A 199 -12.42 10.60 -12.92
N VAL A 200 -13.09 9.61 -12.32
CA VAL A 200 -12.95 8.20 -12.68
C VAL A 200 -14.37 7.62 -12.93
N PRO A 201 -14.94 7.85 -14.10
CA PRO A 201 -16.33 7.44 -14.35
C PRO A 201 -16.42 5.91 -14.48
N PRO A 202 -17.37 5.23 -13.80
CA PRO A 202 -17.52 3.78 -13.89
C PRO A 202 -17.93 3.32 -15.28
N GLU A 203 -18.45 4.20 -16.12
CA GLU A 203 -18.79 3.94 -17.51
C GLU A 203 -17.61 3.45 -18.35
N MET A 204 -16.37 3.69 -17.91
CA MET A 204 -15.16 3.16 -18.55
C MET A 204 -15.16 1.65 -18.69
N ILE A 205 -15.84 0.91 -17.78
CA ILE A 205 -15.92 -0.57 -17.84
C ILE A 205 -16.76 -1.05 -19.03
N LEU A 206 -17.64 -0.21 -19.55
CA LEU A 206 -18.50 -0.51 -20.68
C LEU A 206 -17.86 -0.21 -22.04
N LEU A 207 -16.67 0.39 -22.05
CA LEU A 207 -15.95 0.70 -23.28
C LEU A 207 -15.46 -0.57 -23.96
N PRO A 208 -15.69 -0.72 -25.26
CA PRO A 208 -15.25 -1.90 -25.99
C PRO A 208 -13.72 -1.99 -26.09
N ASP A 209 -13.18 -3.19 -26.27
CA ASP A 209 -11.74 -3.46 -26.27
C ASP A 209 -10.95 -2.71 -27.35
N TRP A 210 -11.61 -2.35 -28.46
CA TRP A 210 -10.99 -1.57 -29.54
C TRP A 210 -10.83 -0.08 -29.19
N PHE A 211 -11.57 0.43 -28.18
CA PHE A 211 -11.52 1.83 -27.82
C PHE A 211 -10.17 2.20 -27.18
N PRO A 212 -9.54 3.35 -27.53
CA PRO A 212 -8.17 3.67 -27.09
C PRO A 212 -7.95 3.69 -25.59
N ILE A 213 -8.97 4.11 -24.80
CA ILE A 213 -8.91 4.21 -23.35
C ILE A 213 -9.74 3.12 -22.65
N SER A 214 -9.93 1.96 -23.30
CA SER A 214 -10.60 0.81 -22.69
C SER A 214 -9.80 0.30 -21.47
N LEU A 215 -10.50 -0.16 -20.42
CA LEU A 215 -9.89 -0.78 -19.25
C LEU A 215 -9.02 -2.00 -19.61
N HIS A 216 -9.33 -2.71 -20.68
CA HIS A 216 -8.54 -3.86 -21.13
C HIS A 216 -7.24 -3.46 -21.86
N ARG A 217 -6.99 -2.14 -22.06
CA ARG A 217 -5.74 -1.62 -22.59
C ARG A 217 -4.74 -1.17 -21.53
N VAL A 218 -5.17 -1.01 -20.29
CA VAL A 218 -4.27 -0.73 -19.17
C VAL A 218 -3.82 -2.03 -18.50
N SER A 219 -2.75 -1.95 -17.69
CA SER A 219 -2.22 -3.12 -16.96
C SER A 219 -3.26 -3.75 -16.04
N ALA A 220 -3.08 -5.01 -15.68
CA ALA A 220 -3.94 -5.69 -14.71
C ALA A 220 -4.02 -4.89 -13.40
N TRP A 221 -2.90 -4.47 -12.86
CA TRP A 221 -2.83 -3.67 -11.64
C TRP A 221 -3.56 -2.32 -11.76
N SER A 222 -3.41 -1.62 -12.89
CA SER A 222 -4.16 -0.38 -13.10
C SER A 222 -5.67 -0.61 -13.08
N ARG A 223 -6.15 -1.74 -13.64
CA ARG A 223 -7.58 -2.09 -13.60
C ARG A 223 -8.07 -2.32 -12.17
N THR A 224 -7.29 -3.02 -11.33
CA THR A 224 -7.67 -3.29 -9.94
C THR A 224 -7.73 -2.02 -9.10
N MET A 225 -7.03 -0.96 -9.49
CA MET A 225 -7.14 0.36 -8.88
C MET A 225 -8.31 1.17 -9.43
N ILE A 226 -8.44 1.25 -10.76
CA ILE A 226 -9.40 2.11 -11.44
C ILE A 226 -10.84 1.68 -11.14
N VAL A 227 -11.13 0.37 -11.12
CA VAL A 227 -12.51 -0.11 -10.96
C VAL A 227 -13.10 0.27 -9.60
N PRO A 228 -12.50 -0.05 -8.43
CA PRO A 228 -13.05 0.40 -7.16
C PRO A 228 -13.04 1.92 -7.00
N LEU A 229 -12.00 2.63 -7.48
CA LEU A 229 -11.96 4.10 -7.43
C LEU A 229 -13.10 4.73 -8.25
N SER A 230 -13.53 4.12 -9.35
CA SER A 230 -14.66 4.60 -10.14
C SER A 230 -15.99 4.52 -9.37
N LEU A 231 -16.16 3.48 -8.55
CA LEU A 231 -17.30 3.38 -7.64
C LEU A 231 -17.22 4.45 -6.55
N ILE A 232 -16.07 4.64 -5.94
CA ILE A 232 -15.85 5.68 -4.94
C ILE A 232 -16.15 7.06 -5.52
N TRP A 233 -15.62 7.37 -6.71
CA TRP A 233 -15.92 8.63 -7.39
C TRP A 233 -17.41 8.79 -7.71
N SER A 234 -18.12 7.71 -8.03
CA SER A 234 -19.56 7.72 -8.31
C SER A 234 -20.40 7.98 -7.08
N PHE A 235 -20.08 7.37 -5.94
CA PHE A 235 -20.85 7.45 -4.69
C PHE A 235 -20.38 8.57 -3.76
N LYS A 236 -19.13 9.00 -3.88
CA LYS A 236 -18.50 10.08 -3.10
C LYS A 236 -18.69 9.88 -1.58
N PRO A 237 -18.36 8.71 -1.02
CA PRO A 237 -18.52 8.47 0.41
C PRO A 237 -17.61 9.41 1.21
N VAL A 238 -18.14 10.02 2.26
CA VAL A 238 -17.39 10.93 3.13
C VAL A 238 -17.67 10.59 4.58
N ARG A 239 -16.62 10.52 5.37
CA ARG A 239 -16.67 10.55 6.82
C ARG A 239 -15.86 11.75 7.31
N THR A 240 -16.55 12.83 7.64
CA THR A 240 -15.89 14.05 8.12
C THR A 240 -15.27 13.82 9.48
N LEU A 241 -13.99 14.16 9.61
CA LEU A 241 -13.26 14.14 10.87
C LEU A 241 -13.64 15.35 11.75
N PRO A 242 -13.56 15.23 13.09
CA PRO A 242 -13.56 16.39 13.96
C PRO A 242 -12.42 17.37 13.57
N LYS A 243 -12.64 18.67 13.77
CA LYS A 243 -11.69 19.70 13.33
C LYS A 243 -10.29 19.47 13.88
N GLU A 244 -10.19 19.04 15.12
CA GLU A 244 -8.94 18.77 15.84
C GLU A 244 -8.15 17.58 15.25
N ARG A 245 -8.86 16.69 14.56
CA ARG A 245 -8.29 15.48 13.90
C ARG A 245 -8.02 15.68 12.42
N GLY A 246 -8.45 16.82 11.87
CA GLY A 246 -8.20 17.20 10.48
C GLY A 246 -6.86 17.90 10.28
N ILE A 247 -6.60 18.31 9.04
CA ILE A 247 -5.34 18.96 8.61
C ILE A 247 -5.57 20.34 7.98
N HIS A 248 -6.62 21.04 8.42
CA HIS A 248 -6.98 22.35 7.86
C HIS A 248 -5.82 23.35 7.92
N GLU A 249 -4.97 23.27 8.95
CA GLU A 249 -3.79 24.10 9.13
C GLU A 249 -2.80 23.99 7.97
N LEU A 250 -2.66 22.80 7.35
CA LEU A 250 -1.81 22.64 6.18
C LEU A 250 -2.32 23.42 4.96
N PHE A 251 -3.63 23.61 4.87
CA PHE A 251 -4.27 24.36 3.77
C PHE A 251 -4.26 25.88 4.03
N GLU A 252 -4.30 26.30 5.28
CA GLU A 252 -4.22 27.71 5.69
C GLU A 252 -2.82 28.29 5.38
N ASP A 253 -1.77 27.49 5.56
CA ASP A 253 -0.40 27.88 5.23
C ASP A 253 -0.12 28.01 3.73
N CYS A 254 -1.08 27.60 2.88
CA CYS A 254 -0.89 27.62 1.44
C CYS A 254 -1.05 29.00 0.83
N THR A 255 -0.07 29.45 0.06
CA THR A 255 -0.19 30.64 -0.77
C THR A 255 -1.21 30.40 -1.91
N PRO A 256 -1.85 31.47 -2.48
CA PRO A 256 -2.74 31.33 -3.64
C PRO A 256 -2.09 30.64 -4.83
N ALA A 257 -0.78 30.78 -5.01
CA ALA A 257 -0.02 30.11 -6.07
C ALA A 257 0.06 28.59 -5.88
N MET A 258 0.12 28.10 -4.64
CA MET A 258 0.11 26.66 -4.33
C MET A 258 -1.24 26.02 -4.66
N LYS A 259 -2.35 26.72 -4.42
CA LYS A 259 -3.71 26.24 -4.70
C LYS A 259 -4.01 26.06 -6.19
N LYS A 260 -3.29 26.76 -7.06
CA LYS A 260 -3.50 26.76 -8.53
C LYS A 260 -2.65 25.74 -9.28
N ARG A 261 -1.80 24.99 -8.61
CA ARG A 261 -0.95 23.98 -9.31
C ARG A 261 -1.83 22.86 -9.87
N PRO A 262 -1.82 22.66 -11.19
CA PRO A 262 -2.59 21.57 -11.79
C PRO A 262 -1.97 20.22 -11.44
N ILE A 263 -2.82 19.19 -11.35
CA ILE A 263 -2.36 17.80 -11.26
C ILE A 263 -1.63 17.45 -12.57
N GLY A 264 -0.42 16.89 -12.44
CA GLY A 264 0.40 16.50 -13.59
C GLY A 264 1.24 17.63 -14.19
N GLY A 265 1.99 17.30 -15.23
CA GLY A 265 2.88 18.23 -15.93
C GLY A 265 2.15 19.25 -16.81
N ASN A 266 2.95 20.08 -17.52
CA ASN A 266 2.44 21.06 -18.50
C ASN A 266 2.51 20.57 -19.94
N ASP A 267 2.80 19.29 -20.17
CA ASP A 267 2.87 18.66 -21.48
C ASP A 267 1.47 18.54 -22.14
N GLY A 268 1.45 18.26 -23.43
CA GLY A 268 0.22 18.19 -24.22
C GLY A 268 -0.77 17.14 -23.70
N TRP A 269 -0.27 15.97 -23.23
CA TRP A 269 -1.09 14.90 -22.68
C TRP A 269 -1.75 15.32 -21.37
N SER A 270 -1.01 15.96 -20.47
CA SER A 270 -1.56 16.47 -19.22
C SER A 270 -2.65 17.51 -19.44
N ARG A 271 -2.51 18.38 -20.44
CA ARG A 271 -3.56 19.36 -20.83
C ARG A 271 -4.80 18.65 -21.38
N PHE A 272 -4.61 17.66 -22.24
CA PHE A 272 -5.72 16.87 -22.79
C PHE A 272 -6.49 16.17 -21.68
N PHE A 273 -5.81 15.46 -20.78
CA PHE A 273 -6.50 14.76 -19.67
C PHE A 273 -7.21 15.71 -18.71
N ARG A 274 -6.66 16.90 -18.45
CA ARG A 274 -7.37 17.92 -17.65
C ARG A 274 -8.64 18.42 -18.33
N LEU A 275 -8.61 18.60 -19.66
CA LEU A 275 -9.82 18.96 -20.41
C LEU A 275 -10.88 17.84 -20.31
N VAL A 276 -10.47 16.59 -20.52
CA VAL A 276 -11.37 15.41 -20.37
C VAL A 276 -11.95 15.35 -18.96
N ASP A 277 -11.11 15.50 -17.92
CA ASP A 277 -11.53 15.53 -16.52
C ASP A 277 -12.61 16.63 -16.28
N HIS A 278 -12.35 17.83 -16.80
CA HIS A 278 -13.28 18.95 -16.68
C HIS A 278 -14.62 18.63 -17.36
N VAL A 279 -14.61 18.12 -18.58
CA VAL A 279 -15.83 17.76 -19.31
C VAL A 279 -16.62 16.68 -18.57
N ILE A 280 -15.94 15.63 -18.07
CA ILE A 280 -16.60 14.57 -17.30
C ILE A 280 -17.27 15.14 -16.04
N LYS A 281 -16.59 16.02 -15.30
CA LYS A 281 -17.15 16.68 -14.10
C LYS A 281 -18.34 17.56 -14.42
N VAL A 282 -18.31 18.31 -15.51
CA VAL A 282 -19.44 19.12 -15.96
C VAL A 282 -20.64 18.24 -16.30
N VAL A 283 -20.44 17.19 -17.08
CA VAL A 283 -21.48 16.22 -17.46
C VAL A 283 -22.07 15.53 -16.22
N ASP A 284 -21.21 15.13 -15.27
CA ASP A 284 -21.64 14.52 -14.02
C ASP A 284 -22.48 15.48 -13.16
N ASN A 285 -22.07 16.74 -13.08
CA ASN A 285 -22.81 17.79 -12.34
C ASN A 285 -24.16 18.15 -12.97
N LEU A 286 -24.28 18.05 -14.29
CA LEU A 286 -25.56 18.21 -15.01
C LEU A 286 -26.50 17.01 -14.81
N GLY A 287 -26.08 15.96 -14.10
CA GLY A 287 -26.87 14.77 -13.84
C GLY A 287 -27.03 13.84 -15.04
N VAL A 288 -26.29 14.05 -16.13
CA VAL A 288 -26.34 13.22 -17.35
C VAL A 288 -25.56 11.92 -17.13
N ARG A 289 -26.25 10.86 -16.70
CA ARG A 289 -25.66 9.58 -16.29
C ARG A 289 -26.42 8.37 -16.86
N PRO A 290 -26.64 8.28 -18.19
CA PRO A 290 -27.58 7.32 -18.78
C PRO A 290 -27.17 5.85 -18.53
N LEU A 291 -25.89 5.53 -18.43
CA LEU A 291 -25.36 4.18 -18.26
C LEU A 291 -24.82 3.90 -16.85
N ARG A 292 -24.90 4.87 -15.93
CA ARG A 292 -24.31 4.80 -14.59
C ARG A 292 -24.69 3.52 -13.83
N ARG A 293 -25.97 3.19 -13.79
CA ARG A 293 -26.45 2.00 -13.08
C ARG A 293 -25.84 0.71 -13.65
N ARG A 294 -25.83 0.58 -14.99
CA ARG A 294 -25.24 -0.58 -15.68
C ARG A 294 -23.73 -0.65 -15.42
N ALA A 295 -23.04 0.47 -15.51
CA ALA A 295 -21.61 0.56 -15.25
C ALA A 295 -21.25 0.19 -13.81
N VAL A 296 -21.96 0.71 -12.83
CA VAL A 296 -21.77 0.40 -11.40
C VAL A 296 -21.95 -1.10 -11.13
N MET A 297 -22.99 -1.72 -11.69
CA MET A 297 -23.20 -3.17 -11.54
C MET A 297 -22.11 -3.99 -12.23
N ALA A 298 -21.64 -3.57 -13.40
CA ALA A 298 -20.54 -4.21 -14.11
C ALA A 298 -19.23 -4.09 -13.32
N CYS A 299 -18.94 -2.92 -12.73
CA CYS A 299 -17.76 -2.74 -11.84
C CYS A 299 -17.82 -3.66 -10.62
N ARG A 300 -19.00 -3.74 -9.96
CA ARG A 300 -19.18 -4.63 -8.81
C ARG A 300 -18.93 -6.10 -9.21
N GLU A 301 -19.57 -6.55 -10.27
CA GLU A 301 -19.42 -7.93 -10.75
C GLU A 301 -17.97 -8.23 -11.12
N TRP A 302 -17.30 -7.31 -11.82
CA TRP A 302 -15.89 -7.44 -12.17
C TRP A 302 -14.99 -7.60 -10.94
N MET A 303 -15.24 -6.84 -9.86
CA MET A 303 -14.50 -6.95 -8.60
C MET A 303 -14.75 -8.30 -7.93
N LEU A 304 -16.03 -8.69 -7.76
CA LEU A 304 -16.40 -9.90 -7.03
C LEU A 304 -15.90 -11.19 -7.71
N GLN A 305 -15.81 -11.21 -9.04
CA GLN A 305 -15.22 -12.33 -9.77
C GLN A 305 -13.74 -12.56 -9.45
N ARG A 306 -13.05 -11.51 -8.99
CA ARG A 306 -11.60 -11.51 -8.68
C ARG A 306 -11.28 -11.62 -7.21
N PHE A 307 -12.29 -11.76 -6.36
CA PHE A 307 -12.10 -12.09 -4.94
C PHE A 307 -12.03 -13.60 -4.70
N ARG A 308 -12.55 -14.39 -5.65
CA ARG A 308 -12.59 -15.84 -5.51
C ARG A 308 -11.21 -16.43 -5.78
N ASP A 309 -10.78 -17.31 -4.88
CA ASP A 309 -9.51 -18.03 -4.98
C ASP A 309 -8.30 -17.10 -5.20
N SER A 310 -8.30 -15.93 -4.53
CA SER A 310 -7.22 -14.96 -4.58
C SER A 310 -7.00 -14.30 -3.22
N ASP A 311 -5.82 -13.75 -3.00
CA ASP A 311 -5.47 -12.97 -1.80
C ASP A 311 -6.00 -11.52 -1.86
N GLY A 312 -7.08 -11.29 -2.58
CA GLY A 312 -7.74 -10.03 -2.74
C GLY A 312 -7.61 -9.42 -4.14
N LEU A 313 -8.26 -8.28 -4.35
CA LEU A 313 -8.24 -7.62 -5.64
C LEU A 313 -6.82 -7.16 -6.01
N GLY A 314 -6.17 -7.90 -6.91
CA GLY A 314 -4.79 -7.66 -7.33
C GLY A 314 -3.75 -8.05 -6.28
N ALA A 315 -4.16 -8.71 -5.18
CA ALA A 315 -3.37 -9.16 -4.04
C ALA A 315 -2.34 -8.14 -3.52
N ILE A 316 -2.66 -6.86 -3.65
CA ILE A 316 -1.88 -5.76 -3.13
C ILE A 316 -2.75 -4.85 -2.26
N PHE A 317 -2.12 -4.22 -1.27
CA PHE A 317 -2.77 -3.39 -0.27
C PHE A 317 -3.77 -2.34 -0.84
N PRO A 318 -3.42 -1.46 -1.80
CA PRO A 318 -4.32 -0.38 -2.18
C PRO A 318 -5.64 -0.83 -2.83
N PRO A 319 -5.69 -1.77 -3.78
CA PRO A 319 -6.97 -2.24 -4.33
C PRO A 319 -7.86 -2.91 -3.28
N ILE A 320 -7.30 -3.59 -2.28
CA ILE A 320 -8.08 -4.20 -1.18
C ILE A 320 -8.77 -3.08 -0.38
N VAL A 321 -8.01 -2.04 0.01
CA VAL A 321 -8.55 -0.86 0.70
C VAL A 321 -9.66 -0.19 -0.11
N TRP A 322 -9.42 0.09 -1.39
CA TRP A 322 -10.43 0.72 -2.24
C TRP A 322 -11.65 -0.17 -2.47
N SER A 323 -11.49 -1.50 -2.43
CA SER A 323 -12.62 -2.43 -2.51
C SER A 323 -13.52 -2.35 -1.28
N ILE A 324 -12.95 -2.26 -0.08
CA ILE A 324 -13.71 -2.04 1.17
C ILE A 324 -14.55 -0.77 1.05
N VAL A 325 -13.91 0.34 0.65
CA VAL A 325 -14.61 1.64 0.51
C VAL A 325 -15.71 1.57 -0.54
N ALA A 326 -15.44 0.98 -1.71
CA ALA A 326 -16.39 0.87 -2.80
C ALA A 326 -17.61 0.02 -2.42
N LEU A 327 -17.40 -1.15 -1.82
CA LEU A 327 -18.49 -2.04 -1.39
C LEU A 327 -19.36 -1.38 -0.32
N ARG A 328 -18.76 -0.75 0.68
CA ARG A 328 -19.52 -0.01 1.71
C ARG A 328 -20.27 1.18 1.12
N ALA A 329 -19.69 1.92 0.17
CA ALA A 329 -20.36 3.01 -0.54
C ALA A 329 -21.56 2.53 -1.37
N MET A 330 -21.54 1.28 -1.82
CA MET A 330 -22.67 0.63 -2.50
C MET A 330 -23.72 0.10 -1.52
N GLY A 331 -23.53 0.22 -0.21
CA GLY A 331 -24.48 -0.22 0.82
C GLY A 331 -24.24 -1.62 1.38
N CYS A 332 -23.12 -2.27 1.06
CA CYS A 332 -22.72 -3.51 1.73
C CYS A 332 -22.40 -3.20 3.20
N GLY A 333 -23.00 -3.95 4.12
CA GLY A 333 -22.72 -3.83 5.56
C GLY A 333 -21.34 -4.37 5.91
N ASP A 334 -20.82 -3.97 7.07
CA ASP A 334 -19.51 -4.43 7.58
C ASP A 334 -19.43 -5.96 7.76
N ASN A 335 -20.58 -6.60 8.00
CA ASN A 335 -20.69 -8.05 8.18
C ASN A 335 -21.06 -8.78 6.87
N SER A 336 -21.09 -8.10 5.72
CA SER A 336 -21.27 -8.80 4.45
C SER A 336 -20.03 -9.65 4.14
N ALA A 337 -20.25 -10.81 3.50
CA ALA A 337 -19.16 -11.74 3.22
C ALA A 337 -18.03 -11.10 2.40
N GLU A 338 -18.40 -10.23 1.45
CA GLU A 338 -17.44 -9.55 0.58
C GLU A 338 -16.58 -8.52 1.34
N VAL A 339 -17.19 -7.72 2.23
CA VAL A 339 -16.46 -6.73 3.04
C VAL A 339 -15.61 -7.43 4.11
N ALA A 340 -16.15 -8.47 4.74
CA ALA A 340 -15.41 -9.25 5.74
C ALA A 340 -14.18 -9.93 5.12
N GLU A 341 -14.32 -10.49 3.90
CA GLU A 341 -13.20 -11.09 3.19
C GLU A 341 -12.12 -10.05 2.83
N CYS A 342 -12.49 -8.87 2.34
CA CYS A 342 -11.52 -7.79 2.09
C CYS A 342 -10.77 -7.38 3.38
N TRP A 343 -11.45 -7.31 4.52
CA TRP A 343 -10.78 -7.02 5.79
C TRP A 343 -9.82 -8.11 6.21
N LYS A 344 -10.23 -9.38 6.11
CA LYS A 344 -9.35 -10.52 6.39
C LYS A 344 -8.08 -10.51 5.53
N GLN A 345 -8.21 -10.20 4.23
CA GLN A 345 -7.07 -10.07 3.32
C GLN A 345 -6.18 -8.90 3.70
N LEU A 346 -6.76 -7.75 4.04
CA LEU A 346 -6.01 -6.58 4.48
C LEU A 346 -5.27 -6.82 5.80
N GLU A 347 -5.95 -7.43 6.77
CA GLU A 347 -5.38 -7.82 8.06
C GLU A 347 -4.28 -8.88 7.89
N GLY A 348 -4.39 -9.73 6.87
CA GLY A 348 -3.36 -10.68 6.48
C GLY A 348 -2.03 -10.05 6.06
N LEU A 349 -2.00 -8.76 5.70
CA LEU A 349 -0.78 -8.02 5.35
C LEU A 349 -0.10 -7.37 6.57
N ILE A 350 -0.67 -7.52 7.76
CA ILE A 350 -0.11 -6.97 9.01
C ILE A 350 0.99 -7.89 9.52
N GLU A 351 2.13 -7.32 9.83
CA GLU A 351 3.27 -7.97 10.48
C GLU A 351 3.60 -7.26 11.79
N HIS A 352 4.01 -8.04 12.76
CA HIS A 352 4.46 -7.56 14.08
C HIS A 352 5.96 -7.86 14.21
N PRO A 353 6.84 -6.96 13.75
CA PRO A 353 8.29 -7.18 13.84
C PRO A 353 8.80 -7.22 15.29
N ASP A 354 8.06 -6.58 16.19
CA ASP A 354 8.26 -6.57 17.64
C ASP A 354 6.92 -6.34 18.36
N ASP A 355 6.94 -6.30 19.70
CA ASP A 355 5.73 -6.11 20.52
C ASP A 355 5.15 -4.68 20.48
N GLU A 356 5.88 -3.72 19.92
CA GLU A 356 5.53 -2.29 19.97
C GLU A 356 5.15 -1.71 18.61
N THR A 357 5.56 -2.34 17.51
CA THR A 357 5.38 -1.80 16.16
C THR A 357 4.48 -2.67 15.31
N ILE A 358 3.72 -2.02 14.42
CA ILE A 358 2.96 -2.66 13.35
C ILE A 358 3.57 -2.24 12.04
N ARG A 359 3.88 -3.21 11.19
CA ARG A 359 4.32 -3.04 9.82
C ARG A 359 3.27 -3.59 8.86
N ILE A 360 2.99 -2.85 7.81
CA ILE A 360 2.07 -3.28 6.76
C ILE A 360 2.85 -3.67 5.53
N GLU A 361 2.64 -4.89 5.03
CA GLU A 361 3.22 -5.32 3.77
C GLU A 361 2.42 -4.78 2.58
N PRO A 362 3.08 -4.37 1.47
CA PRO A 362 2.38 -3.95 0.26
C PRO A 362 1.65 -5.12 -0.42
N CYS A 363 2.20 -6.30 -0.36
CA CYS A 363 1.72 -7.57 -0.90
C CYS A 363 2.57 -8.71 -0.35
N ARG A 364 2.22 -9.94 -0.72
CA ARG A 364 3.05 -11.14 -0.51
C ARG A 364 3.52 -11.66 -1.84
N SER A 365 4.70 -12.28 -1.87
CA SER A 365 5.34 -12.77 -3.09
C SER A 365 5.87 -14.19 -2.99
N PRO A 366 5.09 -15.16 -2.43
CA PRO A 366 5.62 -16.49 -2.15
C PRO A 366 6.08 -17.23 -3.40
N VAL A 367 5.45 -17.01 -4.55
CA VAL A 367 5.87 -17.61 -5.83
C VAL A 367 7.22 -17.04 -6.28
N TRP A 368 7.38 -15.72 -6.23
CA TRP A 368 8.64 -15.06 -6.57
C TRP A 368 9.76 -15.45 -5.62
N ASP A 369 9.50 -15.37 -4.32
CA ASP A 369 10.48 -15.68 -3.28
C ASP A 369 10.95 -17.12 -3.42
N THR A 370 10.02 -18.06 -3.59
CA THR A 370 10.34 -19.48 -3.78
C THR A 370 11.16 -19.72 -5.04
N ALA A 371 10.77 -19.11 -6.17
CA ALA A 371 11.50 -19.28 -7.43
C ALA A 371 12.93 -18.71 -7.36
N ILE A 372 13.13 -17.54 -6.74
CA ILE A 372 14.44 -16.90 -6.59
C ILE A 372 15.33 -17.71 -5.63
N VAL A 373 14.79 -18.09 -4.46
CA VAL A 373 15.55 -18.89 -3.48
C VAL A 373 15.90 -20.26 -4.06
N LEU A 374 14.94 -20.94 -4.69
CA LEU A 374 15.17 -22.23 -5.34
C LEU A 374 16.27 -22.15 -6.39
N ARG A 375 16.25 -21.14 -7.25
CA ARG A 375 17.31 -20.91 -8.24
C ARG A 375 18.66 -20.70 -7.59
N GLY A 376 18.75 -19.81 -6.59
CA GLY A 376 20.00 -19.55 -5.88
C GLY A 376 20.56 -20.78 -5.18
N LEU A 377 19.70 -21.54 -4.48
CA LEU A 377 20.12 -22.78 -3.80
C LEU A 377 20.52 -23.90 -4.77
N ALA A 378 19.87 -24.00 -5.94
CA ALA A 378 20.23 -24.98 -6.96
C ALA A 378 21.60 -24.71 -7.59
N GLU A 379 22.05 -23.44 -7.67
CA GLU A 379 23.37 -23.06 -8.16
C GLU A 379 24.49 -23.36 -7.13
N ILE A 380 24.16 -23.44 -5.84
CA ILE A 380 25.14 -23.67 -4.74
C ILE A 380 25.46 -25.15 -4.56
N ALA A 381 24.92 -26.07 -5.36
CA ALA A 381 25.04 -27.53 -5.25
C ALA A 381 26.26 -28.01 -4.42
N SER A 382 26.13 -28.05 -3.09
CA SER A 382 27.16 -28.61 -2.19
C SER A 382 26.69 -29.97 -1.68
N PRO A 383 27.51 -31.01 -1.80
CA PRO A 383 27.19 -32.35 -1.27
C PRO A 383 27.01 -32.39 0.25
N ALA A 384 27.38 -31.33 0.95
CA ALA A 384 27.41 -31.27 2.41
C ALA A 384 26.04 -30.98 3.07
N VAL A 385 25.00 -30.66 2.28
CA VAL A 385 23.63 -30.42 2.80
C VAL A 385 22.69 -31.35 2.03
N ASP A 386 22.03 -32.27 2.74
CA ASP A 386 20.93 -33.09 2.14
C ASP A 386 19.74 -32.19 1.85
N SER A 387 19.88 -31.42 0.76
CA SER A 387 18.94 -30.38 0.33
C SER A 387 17.90 -30.93 -0.67
N SER A 388 18.06 -32.19 -1.11
CA SER A 388 17.26 -32.75 -2.20
C SER A 388 15.76 -32.71 -1.92
N LYS A 389 15.35 -33.05 -0.70
CA LYS A 389 13.94 -33.04 -0.28
C LYS A 389 13.36 -31.61 -0.22
N SER A 390 14.10 -30.65 0.35
CA SER A 390 13.67 -29.26 0.42
C SER A 390 13.50 -28.63 -0.96
N LEU A 391 14.45 -28.87 -1.86
CA LEU A 391 14.37 -28.36 -3.23
C LEU A 391 13.22 -29.02 -4.00
N THR A 392 13.02 -30.35 -3.85
CA THR A 392 11.88 -31.06 -4.46
C THR A 392 10.55 -30.52 -3.97
N ASN A 393 10.39 -30.33 -2.66
CA ASN A 393 9.17 -29.74 -2.11
C ASN A 393 8.87 -28.35 -2.68
N ALA A 394 9.90 -27.52 -2.87
CA ALA A 394 9.74 -26.19 -3.48
C ALA A 394 9.31 -26.26 -4.96
N VAL A 395 9.89 -27.20 -5.73
CA VAL A 395 9.49 -27.44 -7.11
C VAL A 395 8.04 -27.90 -7.18
N ASP A 396 7.65 -28.87 -6.36
CA ASP A 396 6.28 -29.39 -6.32
C ASP A 396 5.29 -28.30 -5.92
N TRP A 397 5.67 -27.45 -4.96
CA TRP A 397 4.87 -26.31 -4.55
C TRP A 397 4.67 -25.30 -5.68
N LEU A 398 5.72 -24.97 -6.45
CA LEU A 398 5.61 -24.08 -7.62
C LEU A 398 4.77 -24.71 -8.72
N LEU A 399 4.97 -25.99 -9.04
CA LEU A 399 4.20 -26.68 -10.08
C LEU A 399 2.70 -26.76 -9.77
N ALA A 400 2.36 -26.91 -8.48
CA ALA A 400 0.97 -26.88 -8.03
C ALA A 400 0.29 -25.52 -8.22
N ARG A 401 1.07 -24.43 -8.36
CA ARG A 401 0.58 -23.05 -8.54
C ARG A 401 0.66 -22.53 -9.97
N GLU A 402 0.98 -23.39 -10.92
CA GLU A 402 0.94 -23.01 -12.33
C GLU A 402 -0.48 -22.58 -12.74
N VAL A 403 -0.60 -21.37 -13.25
CA VAL A 403 -1.85 -20.82 -13.78
C VAL A 403 -2.13 -21.44 -15.14
N ARG A 404 -3.16 -22.30 -15.22
CA ARG A 404 -3.57 -23.02 -16.43
C ARG A 404 -4.92 -22.59 -16.98
N PHE A 405 -5.43 -21.44 -16.56
CA PHE A 405 -6.69 -20.89 -17.02
C PHE A 405 -6.51 -19.52 -17.67
N ALA A 406 -7.42 -19.18 -18.57
CA ALA A 406 -7.42 -17.91 -19.27
C ALA A 406 -7.93 -16.78 -18.36
N GLY A 407 -7.12 -15.75 -18.13
CA GLY A 407 -7.50 -14.53 -17.43
C GLY A 407 -7.84 -13.39 -18.40
N ASP A 408 -7.97 -12.17 -17.89
CA ASP A 408 -8.24 -10.95 -18.68
C ASP A 408 -7.22 -10.70 -19.80
N TRP A 409 -5.99 -11.17 -19.63
CA TRP A 409 -4.92 -11.08 -20.62
C TRP A 409 -5.27 -11.79 -21.93
N SER A 410 -6.05 -12.90 -21.88
CA SER A 410 -6.44 -13.69 -23.04
C SER A 410 -7.32 -12.96 -24.04
N ARG A 411 -7.93 -11.85 -23.65
CA ARG A 411 -8.68 -10.97 -24.56
C ARG A 411 -7.77 -10.31 -25.61
N ARG A 412 -6.48 -10.26 -25.38
CA ARG A 412 -5.51 -9.56 -26.23
C ARG A 412 -4.31 -10.39 -26.64
N VAL A 413 -3.98 -11.40 -25.88
CA VAL A 413 -2.86 -12.30 -26.14
C VAL A 413 -3.41 -13.70 -26.39
N GLN A 414 -3.15 -14.22 -27.58
CA GLN A 414 -3.47 -15.60 -27.94
C GLN A 414 -2.29 -16.48 -27.50
N ALA A 415 -2.36 -17.01 -26.30
CA ALA A 415 -1.38 -17.94 -25.77
C ALA A 415 -2.09 -19.05 -24.98
N VAL A 416 -1.48 -20.21 -24.94
CA VAL A 416 -1.91 -21.29 -24.04
C VAL A 416 -1.62 -20.86 -22.62
N PRO A 417 -2.60 -20.93 -21.70
CA PRO A 417 -2.35 -20.58 -20.29
C PRO A 417 -1.31 -21.52 -19.68
N SER A 418 -0.16 -20.96 -19.33
CA SER A 418 0.92 -21.62 -18.59
C SER A 418 1.84 -20.54 -18.05
N GLY A 419 2.01 -20.50 -16.74
CA GLY A 419 2.85 -19.51 -16.09
C GLY A 419 2.50 -19.36 -14.61
N TRP A 420 3.15 -18.44 -13.97
CA TRP A 420 2.95 -18.17 -12.57
C TRP A 420 2.61 -16.69 -12.35
N CYS A 421 1.71 -16.43 -11.42
CA CYS A 421 1.47 -15.07 -10.91
C CYS A 421 2.56 -14.67 -9.90
N PHE A 422 2.45 -13.47 -9.39
CA PHE A 422 3.38 -12.94 -8.40
C PHE A 422 3.21 -13.59 -7.02
N GLU A 423 1.99 -14.03 -6.71
CA GLU A 423 1.51 -14.59 -5.44
C GLU A 423 1.56 -16.10 -5.39
#